data_b02dcee53618a333ae45fe606af27487
#
_entry.id   b02dcee53618a333ae45fe606af27487
#
_cell.length_a   1.000
_cell.length_b   1.000
_cell.length_c   1.000
_cell.angle_alpha   90.00
_cell.angle_beta   90.00
_cell.angle_gamma   90.00
#
_symmetry.space_group_name_H-M   'P 1'
#
loop_
_entity.id
_entity.type
_entity.pdbx_description
1 polymer ?
#
loop_
_entity_poly.entity_id
_entity_poly.type
_entity_poly.pdbx_seq_one_letter_code
_entity_poly.pdbx_strand_id
1 'polypeptide(L)'
;MERVSTTAEVLDAGREGIRALKGHTFNIITLEETFDIDTLYVQNPPKRARASIEAFHDPSQIEVINYPYPALSKKTLSSIFKNVEEQVFGQEKCKKSVLSALYRLSVLKGGRPGVILMYGPSGVGKTELSKCISHSLGGNLTRIQFSMMQTNEAYEYLYGAEHSKASLSRDLLSRESNVVLIDEFDKVNPQLYNMFYQVFDEGRYVDTNYEVDMSDGLFLLTSNFSTEREIRRVLGPAMFSRIDECIQFDDIPDDLKLEIAKSHYRSIVDKLDNEDRLVIEQSDIQEWFHRN
;
A
#
# COMPACT_ATOMS: atom_id res chain seq x y z
N MET A 1 -20.47 6.53 9.34
CA MET A 1 -19.97 7.38 8.24
C MET A 1 -19.75 6.46 7.05
N GLU A 2 -20.63 6.42 6.08
CA GLU A 2 -20.41 5.63 4.88
C GLU A 2 -19.31 6.29 4.05
N ARG A 3 -18.35 5.49 3.57
CA ARG A 3 -17.26 5.95 2.72
C ARG A 3 -17.82 6.41 1.38
N VAL A 4 -17.52 7.65 1.06
CA VAL A 4 -17.85 8.24 -0.22
C VAL A 4 -16.72 7.90 -1.19
N SER A 5 -17.04 7.23 -2.30
CA SER A 5 -16.03 6.79 -3.27
C SER A 5 -15.59 7.94 -4.19
N THR A 6 -14.45 7.79 -4.84
CA THR A 6 -13.69 8.79 -5.60
C THR A 6 -14.33 9.37 -6.87
N THR A 7 -15.55 9.04 -7.17
CA THR A 7 -16.41 9.76 -8.08
C THR A 7 -17.37 10.55 -7.21
N ALA A 8 -17.05 11.82 -6.91
CA ALA A 8 -17.83 12.79 -6.18
C ALA A 8 -19.13 12.21 -5.58
N GLU A 9 -19.02 11.46 -4.49
CA GLU A 9 -20.17 11.16 -3.67
C GLU A 9 -20.37 12.39 -2.78
N VAL A 10 -21.48 13.03 -2.93
CA VAL A 10 -21.90 14.16 -2.12
C VAL A 10 -22.77 13.62 -1.00
N LEU A 11 -22.41 13.89 0.23
CA LEU A 11 -23.26 13.66 1.39
C LEU A 11 -24.05 14.94 1.67
N ASP A 12 -25.35 14.90 1.41
CA ASP A 12 -26.27 15.93 1.86
C ASP A 12 -26.71 15.61 3.30
N ALA A 13 -26.47 16.52 4.22
CA ALA A 13 -26.91 16.46 5.62
C ALA A 13 -28.13 17.35 5.85
N GLY A 14 -29.10 17.30 4.95
CA GLY A 14 -30.35 18.01 5.13
C GLY A 14 -31.18 17.56 6.34
N ARG A 15 -32.27 18.27 6.69
CA ARG A 15 -33.14 18.05 7.87
C ARG A 15 -33.71 16.62 8.01
N GLU A 16 -33.58 15.77 6.99
CA GLU A 16 -34.11 14.40 6.94
C GLU A 16 -33.00 13.30 6.97
N GLY A 17 -31.73 13.64 7.21
CA GLY A 17 -30.64 12.69 7.29
C GLY A 17 -29.69 12.74 6.10
N ILE A 18 -28.60 11.97 6.19
CA ILE A 18 -27.52 11.91 5.21
C ILE A 18 -27.97 11.11 3.99
N ARG A 19 -27.99 11.72 2.81
CA ARG A 19 -28.21 11.03 1.53
C ARG A 19 -26.90 10.94 0.77
N ALA A 20 -26.50 9.71 0.39
CA ALA A 20 -25.39 9.48 -0.49
C ALA A 20 -25.88 9.44 -1.95
N LEU A 21 -25.35 10.31 -2.79
CA LEU A 21 -25.61 10.31 -4.23
C LEU A 21 -24.52 9.50 -4.92
N LYS A 22 -24.88 8.35 -5.49
CA LYS A 22 -23.95 7.47 -6.22
C LYS A 22 -24.02 7.74 -7.72
N GLY A 23 -22.85 8.00 -8.30
CA GLY A 23 -22.57 7.86 -9.73
C GLY A 23 -23.00 9.04 -10.61
N HIS A 24 -22.05 9.55 -11.26
CA HIS A 24 -21.90 10.56 -12.31
C HIS A 24 -21.19 11.81 -11.82
N THR A 25 -20.42 12.42 -12.71
CA THR A 25 -19.69 13.68 -12.54
C THR A 25 -20.68 14.81 -12.28
N PHE A 26 -21.11 14.98 -11.02
CA PHE A 26 -21.89 16.14 -10.64
C PHE A 26 -20.96 17.35 -10.55
N ASN A 27 -21.38 18.43 -11.18
CA ASN A 27 -20.81 19.74 -10.91
C ASN A 27 -21.29 20.14 -9.50
N ILE A 28 -20.36 20.34 -8.57
CA ILE A 28 -20.66 20.70 -7.17
C ILE A 28 -21.55 21.95 -7.13
N ILE A 29 -21.31 22.92 -7.99
CA ILE A 29 -22.10 24.15 -8.12
C ILE A 29 -23.56 23.82 -8.46
N THR A 30 -23.80 22.89 -9.39
CA THR A 30 -25.15 22.48 -9.76
C THR A 30 -25.90 21.80 -8.60
N LEU A 31 -25.17 21.09 -7.72
CA LEU A 31 -25.75 20.50 -6.53
C LEU A 31 -26.18 21.54 -5.51
N GLU A 32 -25.35 22.53 -5.25
CA GLU A 32 -25.66 23.63 -4.33
C GLU A 32 -26.80 24.53 -4.84
N GLU A 33 -26.87 24.75 -6.16
CA GLU A 33 -27.98 25.47 -6.78
C GLU A 33 -29.28 24.67 -6.76
N THR A 34 -29.23 23.36 -6.71
CA THR A 34 -30.41 22.48 -6.76
C THR A 34 -30.93 22.12 -5.38
N PHE A 35 -30.03 22.05 -4.39
CA PHE A 35 -30.34 21.62 -3.03
C PHE A 35 -29.92 22.70 -2.02
N ASP A 36 -30.72 22.89 -0.98
CA ASP A 36 -30.39 23.75 0.16
C ASP A 36 -29.46 22.97 1.09
N ILE A 37 -28.14 23.14 0.90
CA ILE A 37 -27.07 22.35 1.56
C ILE A 37 -26.39 23.22 2.61
N ASP A 38 -26.54 22.88 3.88
CA ASP A 38 -25.85 23.57 4.99
C ASP A 38 -24.34 23.19 5.03
N THR A 39 -24.01 21.89 4.79
CA THR A 39 -22.64 21.40 4.85
C THR A 39 -22.43 20.28 3.83
N LEU A 40 -21.40 20.44 3.00
CA LEU A 40 -21.00 19.47 1.98
C LEU A 40 -19.68 18.78 2.38
N TYR A 41 -19.70 17.46 2.52
CA TYR A 41 -18.50 16.66 2.76
C TYR A 41 -18.01 16.02 1.46
N VAL A 42 -16.80 16.34 1.06
CA VAL A 42 -16.18 15.79 -0.15
C VAL A 42 -14.91 15.04 0.20
N GLN A 43 -14.86 13.74 -0.10
CA GLN A 43 -13.68 12.91 0.16
C GLN A 43 -12.85 12.78 -1.11
N ASN A 44 -11.53 13.10 -1.00
CA ASN A 44 -10.56 12.94 -2.07
C ASN A 44 -11.04 13.51 -3.44
N PRO A 45 -11.42 14.79 -3.51
CA PRO A 45 -11.91 15.38 -4.77
C PRO A 45 -10.81 15.36 -5.83
N PRO A 46 -11.15 15.06 -7.10
CA PRO A 46 -10.22 15.28 -8.21
C PRO A 46 -9.76 16.73 -8.28
N LYS A 47 -8.58 16.98 -8.83
CA LYS A 47 -7.98 18.34 -8.93
C LYS A 47 -8.95 19.38 -9.49
N ARG A 48 -9.73 19.02 -10.52
CA ARG A 48 -10.71 19.95 -11.12
C ARG A 48 -11.85 20.28 -10.16
N ALA A 49 -12.38 19.28 -9.46
CA ALA A 49 -13.44 19.51 -8.48
C ALA A 49 -12.93 20.34 -7.30
N ARG A 50 -11.73 20.05 -6.81
CA ARG A 50 -11.08 20.83 -5.76
C ARG A 50 -10.88 22.29 -6.19
N ALA A 51 -10.35 22.52 -7.39
CA ALA A 51 -10.18 23.86 -7.93
C ALA A 51 -11.49 24.61 -8.08
N SER A 52 -12.58 23.93 -8.44
CA SER A 52 -13.92 24.53 -8.48
C SER A 52 -14.40 24.94 -7.09
N ILE A 53 -14.27 24.07 -6.09
CA ILE A 53 -14.63 24.40 -4.70
C ILE A 53 -13.87 25.64 -4.23
N GLU A 54 -12.54 25.64 -4.40
CA GLU A 54 -11.66 26.74 -3.99
C GLU A 54 -11.94 28.06 -4.74
N ALA A 55 -12.47 28.01 -5.96
CA ALA A 55 -12.79 29.18 -6.77
C ALA A 55 -14.16 29.81 -6.42
N PHE A 56 -15.13 29.01 -5.96
CA PHE A 56 -16.49 29.45 -5.74
C PHE A 56 -16.84 29.69 -4.26
N HIS A 57 -16.01 29.23 -3.33
CA HIS A 57 -16.24 29.41 -1.89
C HIS A 57 -15.15 30.26 -1.25
N ASP A 58 -15.52 31.01 -0.21
CA ASP A 58 -14.55 31.73 0.60
C ASP A 58 -13.65 30.70 1.34
N PRO A 59 -12.32 30.87 1.38
CA PRO A 59 -11.41 29.98 2.09
C PRO A 59 -11.80 29.72 3.57
N SER A 60 -12.47 30.65 4.22
CA SER A 60 -12.96 30.49 5.60
C SER A 60 -14.12 29.49 5.73
N GLN A 61 -14.77 29.14 4.62
CA GLN A 61 -15.86 28.16 4.55
C GLN A 61 -15.35 26.75 4.21
N ILE A 62 -14.08 26.63 3.87
CA ILE A 62 -13.48 25.35 3.47
C ILE A 62 -12.64 24.80 4.62
N GLU A 63 -13.06 23.68 5.19
CA GLU A 63 -12.27 22.92 6.15
C GLU A 63 -11.60 21.72 5.46
N VAL A 64 -10.25 21.65 5.52
CA VAL A 64 -9.49 20.53 4.96
C VAL A 64 -9.09 19.59 6.07
N ILE A 65 -9.66 18.39 6.09
CA ILE A 65 -9.37 17.36 7.07
C ILE A 65 -8.42 16.33 6.45
N ASN A 66 -7.18 16.29 6.91
CA ASN A 66 -6.20 15.28 6.49
C ASN A 66 -6.22 14.08 7.43
N TYR A 67 -6.15 12.86 6.85
CA TYR A 67 -6.04 11.64 7.64
C TYR A 67 -4.60 11.51 8.17
N PRO A 68 -4.40 11.45 9.51
CA PRO A 68 -3.07 11.34 10.10
C PRO A 68 -2.60 9.88 10.05
N TYR A 69 -1.87 9.50 9.01
CA TYR A 69 -1.24 8.17 8.95
C TYR A 69 -0.15 8.03 10.03
N PRO A 70 -0.08 6.89 10.75
CA PRO A 70 1.02 6.63 11.66
C PRO A 70 2.37 6.67 10.93
N ALA A 71 3.26 7.56 11.36
CA ALA A 71 4.60 7.69 10.80
C ALA A 71 5.59 6.73 11.47
N LEU A 72 6.71 6.47 10.79
CA LEU A 72 7.84 5.77 11.39
C LEU A 72 8.39 6.56 12.58
N SER A 73 8.40 5.94 13.75
CA SER A 73 8.86 6.49 15.02
C SER A 73 9.51 5.38 15.87
N LYS A 74 10.24 5.74 16.91
CA LYS A 74 10.79 4.73 17.83
C LYS A 74 9.73 3.80 18.41
N LYS A 75 8.52 4.31 18.68
CA LYS A 75 7.40 3.52 19.22
C LYS A 75 6.89 2.53 18.17
N THR A 76 6.64 2.98 16.94
CA THR A 76 6.17 2.13 15.85
C THR A 76 7.22 1.10 15.43
N LEU A 77 8.51 1.45 15.46
CA LEU A 77 9.61 0.50 15.22
C LEU A 77 9.65 -0.64 16.24
N SER A 78 9.38 -0.38 17.51
CA SER A 78 9.30 -1.43 18.54
C SER A 78 8.15 -2.39 18.27
N SER A 79 7.00 -1.87 17.81
CA SER A 79 5.86 -2.70 17.40
C SER A 79 6.17 -3.52 16.14
N ILE A 80 6.80 -2.89 15.14
CA ILE A 80 7.25 -3.58 13.91
C ILE A 80 8.20 -4.73 14.27
N PHE A 81 9.20 -4.46 15.12
CA PHE A 81 10.16 -5.47 15.56
C PHE A 81 9.45 -6.69 16.15
N LYS A 82 8.57 -6.46 17.12
CA LYS A 82 7.82 -7.53 17.79
C LYS A 82 7.01 -8.35 16.78
N ASN A 83 6.23 -7.70 15.94
CA ASN A 83 5.37 -8.38 14.96
C ASN A 83 6.18 -9.16 13.92
N VAL A 84 7.31 -8.61 13.46
CA VAL A 84 8.21 -9.27 12.51
C VAL A 84 8.85 -10.52 13.13
N GLU A 85 9.29 -10.46 14.39
CA GLU A 85 9.84 -11.61 15.09
C GLU A 85 8.81 -12.73 15.30
N GLU A 86 7.56 -12.37 15.57
CA GLU A 86 6.48 -13.33 15.82
C GLU A 86 5.92 -13.96 14.53
N GLN A 87 5.88 -13.23 13.42
CA GLN A 87 5.13 -13.64 12.23
C GLN A 87 6.01 -14.05 11.03
N VAL A 88 7.26 -13.57 10.97
CA VAL A 88 8.18 -13.92 9.89
C VAL A 88 9.19 -14.96 10.38
N PHE A 89 9.11 -16.14 9.79
CA PHE A 89 10.00 -17.26 10.16
C PHE A 89 11.37 -17.12 9.50
N GLY A 90 12.42 -17.33 10.26
CA GLY A 90 13.81 -17.24 9.76
C GLY A 90 14.20 -15.83 9.30
N GLN A 91 15.07 -15.77 8.30
CA GLN A 91 15.48 -14.49 7.68
C GLN A 91 16.14 -13.48 8.65
N GLU A 92 16.86 -13.96 9.67
CA GLU A 92 17.39 -13.15 10.76
C GLU A 92 18.28 -11.97 10.31
N LYS A 93 19.10 -12.19 9.27
CA LYS A 93 19.93 -11.13 8.69
C LYS A 93 19.07 -10.08 8.02
N CYS A 94 18.07 -10.53 7.26
CA CYS A 94 17.14 -9.68 6.54
C CYS A 94 16.30 -8.83 7.51
N LYS A 95 15.70 -9.44 8.54
CA LYS A 95 14.96 -8.74 9.59
C LYS A 95 15.79 -7.62 10.20
N LYS A 96 17.03 -7.89 10.59
CA LYS A 96 17.93 -6.88 11.16
C LYS A 96 18.24 -5.75 10.17
N SER A 97 18.46 -6.07 8.89
CA SER A 97 18.73 -5.07 7.85
C SER A 97 17.51 -4.18 7.60
N VAL A 98 16.31 -4.78 7.51
CA VAL A 98 15.05 -4.02 7.37
C VAL A 98 14.85 -3.08 8.56
N LEU A 99 14.98 -3.59 9.78
CA LEU A 99 14.80 -2.76 10.98
C LEU A 99 15.83 -1.63 11.08
N SER A 100 17.07 -1.88 10.69
CA SER A 100 18.12 -0.86 10.60
C SER A 100 17.78 0.21 9.56
N ALA A 101 17.28 -0.19 8.38
CA ALA A 101 16.83 0.72 7.33
C ALA A 101 15.65 1.59 7.80
N LEU A 102 14.64 0.96 8.39
CA LEU A 102 13.48 1.67 8.95
C LEU A 102 13.87 2.64 10.07
N TYR A 103 14.82 2.25 10.94
CA TYR A 103 15.35 3.16 11.96
C TYR A 103 16.01 4.38 11.34
N ARG A 104 16.87 4.19 10.35
CA ARG A 104 17.52 5.31 9.63
C ARG A 104 16.47 6.25 9.00
N LEU A 105 15.48 5.69 8.31
CA LEU A 105 14.38 6.45 7.70
C LEU A 105 13.55 7.21 8.74
N SER A 106 13.35 6.64 9.94
CA SER A 106 12.62 7.31 11.03
C SER A 106 13.34 8.54 11.59
N VAL A 107 14.66 8.59 11.44
CA VAL A 107 15.51 9.71 11.92
C VAL A 107 15.76 10.73 10.81
N LEU A 108 15.93 10.27 9.57
CA LEU A 108 16.20 11.10 8.41
C LEU A 108 14.88 11.61 7.81
N LYS A 109 14.27 12.60 8.44
CA LYS A 109 13.07 13.26 7.89
C LYS A 109 13.46 14.15 6.71
N GLY A 110 13.26 13.67 5.48
CA GLY A 110 13.68 14.35 4.28
C GLY A 110 12.57 14.89 3.37
N GLY A 111 11.30 14.80 3.78
CA GLY A 111 10.16 15.24 2.92
C GLY A 111 9.94 14.35 1.69
N ARG A 112 10.59 13.18 1.65
CA ARG A 112 10.39 12.14 0.64
C ARG A 112 10.14 10.78 1.29
N PRO A 113 9.46 9.84 0.62
CA PRO A 113 9.21 8.51 1.16
C PRO A 113 10.50 7.71 1.31
N GLY A 114 10.47 6.73 2.23
CA GLY A 114 11.49 5.69 2.27
C GLY A 114 11.27 4.67 1.16
N VAL A 115 12.34 4.19 0.52
CA VAL A 115 12.28 3.21 -0.56
C VAL A 115 13.23 2.05 -0.25
N ILE A 116 12.69 0.86 0.00
CA ILE A 116 13.46 -0.35 0.30
C ILE A 116 13.17 -1.40 -0.76
N LEU A 117 14.21 -1.95 -1.39
CA LEU A 117 14.10 -3.06 -2.33
C LEU A 117 14.50 -4.37 -1.64
N MET A 118 13.57 -5.30 -1.56
CA MET A 118 13.76 -6.66 -1.08
C MET A 118 13.94 -7.59 -2.28
N TYR A 119 15.07 -8.29 -2.37
CA TYR A 119 15.36 -9.17 -3.48
C TYR A 119 15.76 -10.58 -3.02
N GLY A 120 15.61 -11.56 -3.91
CA GLY A 120 15.88 -12.96 -3.64
C GLY A 120 14.79 -13.89 -4.17
N PRO A 121 14.87 -15.19 -3.90
CA PRO A 121 13.94 -16.20 -4.42
C PRO A 121 12.48 -15.90 -4.13
N SER A 122 11.58 -16.49 -4.92
CA SER A 122 10.14 -16.38 -4.65
C SER A 122 9.75 -17.21 -3.42
N GLY A 123 8.70 -16.77 -2.69
CA GLY A 123 8.18 -17.54 -1.56
C GLY A 123 8.97 -17.45 -0.25
N VAL A 124 10.01 -16.61 -0.16
CA VAL A 124 10.87 -16.50 1.04
C VAL A 124 10.37 -15.51 2.11
N GLY A 125 9.16 -14.95 1.96
CA GLY A 125 8.54 -14.10 2.99
C GLY A 125 8.61 -12.59 2.75
N LYS A 126 9.07 -12.10 1.59
CA LYS A 126 9.14 -10.66 1.26
C LYS A 126 7.80 -9.95 1.45
N THR A 127 6.73 -10.51 0.90
CA THR A 127 5.37 -9.95 1.01
C THR A 127 4.82 -10.04 2.44
N GLU A 128 5.14 -11.11 3.17
CA GLU A 128 4.69 -11.29 4.55
C GLU A 128 5.33 -10.25 5.48
N LEU A 129 6.63 -10.02 5.33
CA LEU A 129 7.32 -8.94 6.04
C LEU A 129 6.67 -7.57 5.76
N SER A 130 6.31 -7.31 4.50
CA SER A 130 5.64 -6.06 4.12
C SER A 130 4.29 -5.88 4.80
N LYS A 131 3.49 -6.96 4.92
CA LYS A 131 2.22 -6.95 5.65
C LYS A 131 2.43 -6.67 7.14
N CYS A 132 3.42 -7.33 7.77
CA CYS A 132 3.74 -7.09 9.18
C CYS A 132 4.09 -5.64 9.47
N ILE A 133 4.89 -5.01 8.59
CA ILE A 133 5.24 -3.60 8.70
C ILE A 133 4.00 -2.72 8.58
N SER A 134 3.15 -2.97 7.56
CA SER A 134 1.93 -2.20 7.32
C SER A 134 0.95 -2.27 8.48
N HIS A 135 0.65 -3.48 8.98
CA HIS A 135 -0.22 -3.67 10.13
C HIS A 135 0.31 -2.96 11.38
N SER A 136 1.62 -2.97 11.59
CA SER A 136 2.26 -2.24 12.70
C SER A 136 2.16 -0.72 12.56
N LEU A 137 1.93 -0.23 11.35
CA LEU A 137 1.67 1.18 11.01
C LEU A 137 0.17 1.48 10.82
N GLY A 138 -0.70 0.64 11.37
CA GLY A 138 -2.10 0.95 11.62
C GLY A 138 -3.09 0.58 10.52
N GLY A 139 -2.69 -0.16 9.49
CA GLY A 139 -3.64 -0.54 8.44
C GLY A 139 -3.17 -1.65 7.52
N ASN A 140 -4.02 -2.01 6.58
CA ASN A 140 -3.71 -2.99 5.56
C ASN A 140 -2.69 -2.45 4.56
N LEU A 141 -1.94 -3.38 3.97
CA LEU A 141 -0.93 -3.10 2.96
C LEU A 141 -1.59 -2.73 1.63
N THR A 142 -1.25 -1.58 1.08
CA THR A 142 -1.55 -1.26 -0.32
C THR A 142 -0.58 -2.02 -1.21
N ARG A 143 -1.07 -3.02 -1.96
CA ARG A 143 -0.25 -3.87 -2.84
C ARG A 143 -0.55 -3.60 -4.29
N ILE A 144 0.51 -3.36 -5.07
CA ILE A 144 0.47 -3.11 -6.51
C ILE A 144 1.32 -4.18 -7.20
N GLN A 145 0.78 -4.82 -8.23
CA GLN A 145 1.47 -5.89 -8.95
C GLN A 145 1.39 -5.63 -10.47
N PHE A 146 2.46 -5.06 -11.01
CA PHE A 146 2.51 -4.69 -12.44
C PHE A 146 2.62 -5.87 -13.39
N SER A 147 3.13 -7.01 -12.94
CA SER A 147 3.23 -8.23 -13.75
C SER A 147 1.87 -8.76 -14.24
N MET A 148 0.78 -8.36 -13.58
CA MET A 148 -0.59 -8.73 -13.99
C MET A 148 -1.23 -7.73 -14.95
N MET A 149 -0.58 -6.60 -15.24
CA MET A 149 -1.11 -5.56 -16.11
C MET A 149 -0.47 -5.62 -17.49
N GLN A 150 -1.28 -5.50 -18.56
CA GLN A 150 -0.75 -5.25 -19.88
C GLN A 150 -0.10 -3.87 -19.95
N THR A 151 0.79 -3.64 -20.91
CA THR A 151 1.56 -2.38 -20.97
C THR A 151 0.64 -1.14 -21.03
N ASN A 152 -0.44 -1.19 -21.79
CA ASN A 152 -1.40 -0.08 -21.89
C ASN A 152 -2.20 0.11 -20.59
N GLU A 153 -2.59 -0.98 -19.94
CA GLU A 153 -3.30 -0.92 -18.65
C GLU A 153 -2.39 -0.34 -17.56
N ALA A 154 -1.13 -0.76 -17.52
CA ALA A 154 -0.15 -0.20 -16.58
C ALA A 154 0.07 1.31 -16.80
N TYR A 155 0.10 1.74 -18.07
CA TYR A 155 0.18 3.15 -18.40
C TYR A 155 -1.04 3.94 -17.92
N GLU A 156 -2.26 3.48 -18.25
CA GLU A 156 -3.51 4.10 -17.80
C GLU A 156 -3.62 4.12 -16.27
N TYR A 157 -3.21 3.04 -15.61
CA TYR A 157 -3.20 2.94 -14.16
C TYR A 157 -2.27 3.95 -13.49
N LEU A 158 -1.07 4.16 -14.06
CA LEU A 158 -0.09 5.11 -13.50
C LEU A 158 -0.41 6.56 -13.88
N TYR A 159 -0.71 6.87 -15.13
CA TYR A 159 -0.91 8.25 -15.58
C TYR A 159 -2.33 8.77 -15.35
N GLY A 160 -3.24 7.88 -14.99
CA GLY A 160 -4.66 8.18 -14.84
C GLY A 160 -5.38 8.16 -16.20
N ALA A 161 -6.50 7.50 -16.22
CA ALA A 161 -7.42 7.47 -17.35
C ALA A 161 -8.73 8.20 -16.97
N GLU A 162 -9.84 7.77 -17.56
CA GLU A 162 -11.16 8.25 -17.16
C GLU A 162 -11.43 8.03 -15.65
N HIS A 163 -12.17 8.92 -15.04
CA HIS A 163 -12.46 8.88 -13.59
C HIS A 163 -13.08 7.56 -13.08
N SER A 164 -13.68 6.77 -13.95
CA SER A 164 -14.28 5.47 -13.60
C SER A 164 -13.29 4.33 -13.49
N LYS A 165 -12.07 4.47 -14.05
CA LYS A 165 -11.06 3.41 -14.07
C LYS A 165 -10.21 3.39 -12.79
N ALA A 166 -9.69 2.22 -12.44
CA ALA A 166 -8.69 2.08 -11.39
C ALA A 166 -7.43 2.87 -11.74
N SER A 167 -6.79 3.50 -10.74
CA SER A 167 -5.53 4.20 -10.90
C SER A 167 -4.71 4.14 -9.61
N LEU A 168 -3.39 4.28 -9.73
CA LEU A 168 -2.51 4.28 -8.58
C LEU A 168 -2.84 5.40 -7.59
N SER A 169 -3.19 6.58 -8.08
CA SER A 169 -3.60 7.69 -7.22
C SER A 169 -4.81 7.35 -6.35
N ARG A 170 -5.80 6.64 -6.92
CA ARG A 170 -6.98 6.21 -6.16
C ARG A 170 -6.64 5.17 -5.09
N ASP A 171 -5.78 4.20 -5.42
CA ASP A 171 -5.32 3.22 -4.45
C ASP A 171 -4.50 3.88 -3.33
N LEU A 172 -3.66 4.85 -3.68
CA LEU A 172 -2.92 5.66 -2.70
C LEU A 172 -3.84 6.53 -1.84
N LEU A 173 -4.90 7.11 -2.40
CA LEU A 173 -5.89 7.90 -1.66
C LEU A 173 -6.77 7.05 -0.73
N SER A 174 -7.02 5.79 -1.09
CA SER A 174 -7.81 4.86 -0.29
C SER A 174 -6.99 4.03 0.69
N ARG A 175 -5.66 4.23 0.75
CA ARG A 175 -4.76 3.46 1.62
C ARG A 175 -5.15 3.55 3.09
N GLU A 176 -4.93 2.48 3.82
CA GLU A 176 -5.15 2.43 5.27
C GLU A 176 -3.88 2.72 6.06
N SER A 177 -2.71 2.41 5.48
CA SER A 177 -1.40 2.75 6.04
C SER A 177 -0.53 3.48 5.02
N ASN A 178 0.54 4.14 5.47
CA ASN A 178 1.52 4.78 4.59
C ASN A 178 2.53 3.79 3.97
N VAL A 179 2.24 2.47 3.99
CA VAL A 179 3.10 1.44 3.39
C VAL A 179 2.51 0.97 2.07
N VAL A 180 3.32 1.07 1.03
CA VAL A 180 2.96 0.65 -0.33
C VAL A 180 3.93 -0.43 -0.78
N LEU A 181 3.42 -1.60 -1.13
CA LEU A 181 4.19 -2.69 -1.73
C LEU A 181 4.05 -2.65 -3.25
N ILE A 182 5.14 -2.50 -3.94
CA ILE A 182 5.21 -2.74 -5.38
C ILE A 182 5.86 -4.09 -5.60
N ASP A 183 5.02 -5.07 -5.89
CA ASP A 183 5.44 -6.46 -6.02
C ASP A 183 5.97 -6.73 -7.44
N GLU A 184 7.04 -7.54 -7.53
CA GLU A 184 7.72 -7.88 -8.79
C GLU A 184 8.19 -6.63 -9.57
N PHE A 185 8.85 -5.69 -8.88
CA PHE A 185 9.34 -4.44 -9.48
C PHE A 185 10.30 -4.67 -10.66
N ASP A 186 10.97 -5.82 -10.70
CA ASP A 186 11.78 -6.26 -11.83
C ASP A 186 11.00 -6.49 -13.13
N LYS A 187 9.67 -6.57 -13.07
CA LYS A 187 8.77 -6.71 -14.22
C LYS A 187 8.19 -5.39 -14.72
N VAL A 188 8.40 -4.30 -13.98
CA VAL A 188 7.92 -2.97 -14.38
C VAL A 188 8.65 -2.51 -15.64
N ASN A 189 7.90 -2.09 -16.66
CA ASN A 189 8.49 -1.55 -17.87
C ASN A 189 9.30 -0.26 -17.54
N PRO A 190 10.58 -0.17 -17.93
CA PRO A 190 11.41 1.01 -17.67
C PRO A 190 10.83 2.34 -18.16
N GLN A 191 9.98 2.34 -19.18
CA GLN A 191 9.28 3.54 -19.66
C GLN A 191 8.34 4.15 -18.61
N LEU A 192 7.91 3.36 -17.63
CA LEU A 192 7.03 3.80 -16.54
C LEU A 192 7.79 4.34 -15.32
N TYR A 193 9.13 4.24 -15.29
CA TYR A 193 9.92 4.68 -14.14
C TYR A 193 9.81 6.17 -13.83
N ASN A 194 9.48 7.01 -14.82
CA ASN A 194 9.34 8.44 -14.60
C ASN A 194 8.31 8.81 -13.52
N MET A 195 7.21 8.02 -13.39
CA MET A 195 6.20 8.24 -12.36
C MET A 195 6.75 7.93 -10.97
N PHE A 196 7.60 6.92 -10.87
CA PHE A 196 8.26 6.56 -9.60
C PHE A 196 9.36 7.55 -9.23
N TYR A 197 10.07 8.15 -10.22
CA TYR A 197 11.07 9.18 -9.93
C TYR A 197 10.46 10.34 -9.16
N GLN A 198 9.31 10.84 -9.61
CA GLN A 198 8.65 11.95 -8.95
C GLN A 198 8.27 11.61 -7.51
N VAL A 199 7.59 10.50 -7.28
CA VAL A 199 7.15 10.16 -5.93
C VAL A 199 8.31 9.82 -5.01
N PHE A 200 9.37 9.19 -5.50
CA PHE A 200 10.54 8.83 -4.69
C PHE A 200 11.44 10.04 -4.37
N ASP A 201 11.48 11.05 -5.23
CA ASP A 201 12.28 12.26 -5.01
C ASP A 201 11.53 13.32 -4.20
N GLU A 202 10.26 13.55 -4.52
CA GLU A 202 9.48 14.68 -4.03
C GLU A 202 8.42 14.29 -3.00
N GLY A 203 8.15 12.98 -2.82
CA GLY A 203 7.07 12.52 -1.97
C GLY A 203 5.67 12.87 -2.49
N ARG A 204 5.55 13.23 -3.76
CA ARG A 204 4.28 13.62 -4.38
C ARG A 204 4.01 12.76 -5.59
N TYR A 205 2.84 12.15 -5.62
CA TYR A 205 2.37 11.42 -6.77
C TYR A 205 1.27 12.22 -7.47
N VAL A 206 1.48 12.52 -8.75
CA VAL A 206 0.56 13.36 -9.54
C VAL A 206 0.20 12.63 -10.81
N ASP A 207 -1.09 12.30 -10.98
CA ASP A 207 -1.64 11.83 -12.25
C ASP A 207 -2.54 12.90 -12.91
N THR A 208 -3.25 12.54 -13.96
CA THR A 208 -4.17 13.44 -14.66
C THR A 208 -5.25 14.01 -13.74
N ASN A 209 -5.75 13.21 -12.78
CA ASN A 209 -6.93 13.53 -11.98
C ASN A 209 -6.62 13.94 -10.55
N TYR A 210 -5.57 13.38 -9.95
CA TYR A 210 -5.28 13.50 -8.52
C TYR A 210 -3.84 13.91 -8.24
N GLU A 211 -3.65 14.40 -7.03
CA GLU A 211 -2.35 14.62 -6.41
C GLU A 211 -2.39 14.01 -5.02
N VAL A 212 -1.39 13.19 -4.69
CA VAL A 212 -1.33 12.44 -3.43
C VAL A 212 0.00 12.72 -2.74
N ASP A 213 -0.07 13.13 -1.48
CA ASP A 213 1.11 13.28 -0.63
C ASP A 213 1.55 11.91 -0.09
N MET A 214 2.80 11.56 -0.36
CA MET A 214 3.49 10.36 0.07
C MET A 214 4.83 10.69 0.77
N SER A 215 5.03 11.92 1.21
CA SER A 215 6.29 12.40 1.84
C SER A 215 6.70 11.58 3.07
N ASP A 216 5.73 11.11 3.86
CA ASP A 216 5.93 10.22 5.01
C ASP A 216 5.68 8.73 4.65
N GLY A 217 5.60 8.40 3.36
CA GLY A 217 5.33 7.06 2.86
C GLY A 217 6.53 6.12 2.98
N LEU A 218 6.24 4.82 2.92
CA LEU A 218 7.24 3.76 2.82
C LEU A 218 6.90 2.88 1.61
N PHE A 219 7.75 2.91 0.60
CA PHE A 219 7.67 2.01 -0.55
C PHE A 219 8.56 0.80 -0.31
N LEU A 220 7.93 -0.37 -0.30
CA LEU A 220 8.58 -1.66 -0.28
C LEU A 220 8.50 -2.25 -1.68
N LEU A 221 9.64 -2.48 -2.30
CA LEU A 221 9.74 -3.06 -3.63
C LEU A 221 10.18 -4.52 -3.47
N THR A 222 9.57 -5.47 -4.20
CA THR A 222 10.08 -6.84 -4.26
C THR A 222 10.61 -7.17 -5.65
N SER A 223 11.58 -8.05 -5.70
CA SER A 223 12.11 -8.57 -6.96
C SER A 223 12.70 -9.96 -6.78
N ASN A 224 12.94 -10.65 -7.91
CA ASN A 224 13.57 -11.96 -7.94
C ASN A 224 15.04 -11.89 -8.39
N PHE A 225 15.66 -10.72 -8.33
CA PHE A 225 17.08 -10.57 -8.61
C PHE A 225 17.93 -11.42 -7.66
N SER A 226 19.05 -11.93 -8.17
CA SER A 226 19.97 -12.75 -7.39
C SER A 226 21.07 -11.94 -6.71
N THR A 227 21.40 -10.76 -7.24
CA THR A 227 22.50 -9.92 -6.74
C THR A 227 22.22 -8.43 -6.88
N GLU A 228 22.81 -7.61 -6.01
CA GLU A 228 22.73 -6.14 -6.12
C GLU A 228 23.37 -5.62 -7.43
N ARG A 229 24.37 -6.31 -7.96
CA ARG A 229 24.96 -5.96 -9.26
C ARG A 229 23.94 -6.11 -10.39
N GLU A 230 23.11 -7.13 -10.32
CA GLU A 230 22.01 -7.33 -11.27
C GLU A 230 20.95 -6.22 -11.15
N ILE A 231 20.57 -5.87 -9.92
CA ILE A 231 19.65 -4.75 -9.65
C ILE A 231 20.16 -3.47 -10.31
N ARG A 232 21.42 -3.10 -10.06
CA ARG A 232 22.04 -1.90 -10.65
C ARG A 232 22.03 -1.92 -12.18
N ARG A 233 22.29 -3.08 -12.77
CA ARG A 233 22.31 -3.25 -14.22
C ARG A 233 20.92 -3.11 -14.84
N VAL A 234 19.91 -3.73 -14.24
CA VAL A 234 18.53 -3.81 -14.80
C VAL A 234 17.75 -2.52 -14.54
N LEU A 235 17.75 -2.01 -13.32
CA LEU A 235 17.05 -0.78 -12.98
C LEU A 235 17.75 0.48 -13.48
N GLY A 236 19.04 0.39 -13.74
CA GLY A 236 19.87 1.52 -14.15
C GLY A 236 20.19 2.47 -12.99
N PRO A 237 21.16 3.38 -13.19
CA PRO A 237 21.67 4.25 -12.13
C PRO A 237 20.61 5.23 -11.60
N ALA A 238 19.72 5.70 -12.47
CA ALA A 238 18.70 6.68 -12.10
C ALA A 238 17.67 6.11 -11.11
N MET A 239 17.16 4.88 -11.34
CA MET A 239 16.24 4.22 -10.41
C MET A 239 16.98 3.75 -9.17
N PHE A 240 18.16 3.15 -9.35
CA PHE A 240 18.93 2.60 -8.24
C PHE A 240 19.30 3.66 -7.19
N SER A 241 19.62 4.90 -7.61
CA SER A 241 19.98 5.99 -6.68
C SER A 241 18.82 6.46 -5.78
N ARG A 242 17.59 6.06 -6.08
CA ARG A 242 16.38 6.39 -5.32
C ARG A 242 15.99 5.32 -4.31
N ILE A 243 16.68 4.19 -4.35
CA ILE A 243 16.49 3.11 -3.38
C ILE A 243 17.39 3.35 -2.18
N ASP A 244 16.80 3.49 -1.01
CA ASP A 244 17.55 3.77 0.24
C ASP A 244 18.32 2.54 0.73
N GLU A 245 17.78 1.33 0.49
CA GLU A 245 18.41 0.08 0.90
C GLU A 245 17.98 -1.07 -0.01
N CYS A 246 18.95 -1.93 -0.38
CA CYS A 246 18.72 -3.21 -1.04
C CYS A 246 18.93 -4.35 -0.04
N ILE A 247 17.89 -5.15 0.22
CA ILE A 247 17.94 -6.19 1.25
C ILE A 247 17.75 -7.56 0.63
N GLN A 248 18.74 -8.41 0.79
CA GLN A 248 18.73 -9.78 0.28
C GLN A 248 17.96 -10.70 1.20
N PHE A 249 17.07 -11.49 0.61
CA PHE A 249 16.40 -12.62 1.23
C PHE A 249 17.07 -13.91 0.78
N ASP A 250 17.44 -14.74 1.74
CA ASP A 250 18.04 -16.05 1.48
C ASP A 250 16.95 -17.12 1.28
N ASP A 251 17.32 -18.25 0.68
CA ASP A 251 16.43 -19.40 0.63
C ASP A 251 16.08 -19.88 2.05
N ILE A 252 14.83 -20.37 2.18
CA ILE A 252 14.37 -20.96 3.45
C ILE A 252 14.84 -22.42 3.52
N PRO A 253 15.55 -22.81 4.59
CA PRO A 253 15.91 -24.20 4.83
C PRO A 253 14.68 -25.12 4.93
N ASP A 254 14.82 -26.38 4.54
CA ASP A 254 13.67 -27.31 4.43
C ASP A 254 13.00 -27.61 5.79
N ASP A 255 13.77 -27.68 6.85
CA ASP A 255 13.26 -27.80 8.22
C ASP A 255 12.37 -26.62 8.60
N LEU A 256 12.76 -25.40 8.24
CA LEU A 256 11.97 -24.21 8.49
C LEU A 256 10.74 -24.11 7.58
N LYS A 257 10.81 -24.62 6.33
CA LYS A 257 9.63 -24.73 5.46
C LYS A 257 8.54 -25.61 6.09
N LEU A 258 8.94 -26.69 6.74
CA LEU A 258 8.02 -27.55 7.45
C LEU A 258 7.37 -26.86 8.65
N GLU A 259 8.12 -26.08 9.41
CA GLU A 259 7.56 -25.28 10.52
C GLU A 259 6.57 -24.24 10.02
N ILE A 260 6.88 -23.53 8.93
CA ILE A 260 5.99 -22.58 8.28
C ILE A 260 4.69 -23.27 7.85
N ALA A 261 4.81 -24.43 7.19
CA ALA A 261 3.64 -25.21 6.76
C ALA A 261 2.76 -25.63 7.94
N LYS A 262 3.37 -26.09 9.06
CA LYS A 262 2.64 -26.42 10.30
C LYS A 262 1.95 -25.21 10.90
N SER A 263 2.59 -24.04 10.90
CA SER A 263 2.00 -22.80 11.40
C SER A 263 0.80 -22.36 10.56
N HIS A 264 0.92 -22.40 9.24
CA HIS A 264 -0.19 -22.10 8.33
C HIS A 264 -1.35 -23.07 8.49
N TYR A 265 -1.05 -24.37 8.60
CA TYR A 265 -2.06 -25.39 8.85
C TYR A 265 -2.85 -25.09 10.13
N ARG A 266 -2.17 -24.82 11.25
CA ARG A 266 -2.82 -24.43 12.51
C ARG A 266 -3.71 -23.21 12.36
N SER A 267 -3.20 -22.18 11.71
CA SER A 267 -3.96 -20.93 11.46
C SER A 267 -5.21 -21.14 10.61
N ILE A 268 -5.21 -22.13 9.71
CA ILE A 268 -6.40 -22.50 8.93
C ILE A 268 -7.38 -23.27 9.81
N VAL A 269 -6.91 -24.29 10.54
CA VAL A 269 -7.75 -25.11 11.42
C VAL A 269 -8.43 -24.27 12.50
N ASP A 270 -7.72 -23.28 13.05
CA ASP A 270 -8.28 -22.38 14.08
C ASP A 270 -9.43 -21.51 13.57
N LYS A 271 -9.55 -21.30 12.26
CA LYS A 271 -10.62 -20.53 11.62
C LYS A 271 -11.81 -21.37 11.17
N LEU A 272 -11.69 -22.70 11.21
CA LEU A 272 -12.74 -23.61 10.80
C LEU A 272 -13.82 -23.74 11.90
N ASP A 273 -15.04 -24.01 11.49
CA ASP A 273 -16.09 -24.39 12.41
C ASP A 273 -15.89 -25.81 13.00
N ASN A 274 -16.73 -26.20 13.92
CA ASN A 274 -16.58 -27.48 14.63
C ASN A 274 -16.79 -28.71 13.72
N GLU A 275 -17.62 -28.58 12.67
CA GLU A 275 -17.89 -29.69 11.74
C GLU A 275 -16.70 -29.95 10.84
N ASP A 276 -16.15 -28.89 10.26
CA ASP A 276 -14.97 -28.95 9.40
C ASP A 276 -13.70 -29.38 10.18
N ARG A 277 -13.56 -28.96 11.45
CA ARG A 277 -12.48 -29.44 12.33
C ARG A 277 -12.51 -30.94 12.53
N LEU A 278 -13.68 -31.50 12.76
CA LEU A 278 -13.84 -32.96 12.94
C LEU A 278 -13.45 -33.74 11.67
N VAL A 279 -13.77 -33.22 10.50
CA VAL A 279 -13.34 -33.84 9.23
C VAL A 279 -11.82 -33.84 9.10
N ILE A 280 -11.16 -32.74 9.47
CA ILE A 280 -9.68 -32.64 9.40
C ILE A 280 -9.04 -33.57 10.47
N GLU A 281 -9.58 -33.61 11.68
CA GLU A 281 -9.08 -34.51 12.75
C GLU A 281 -9.19 -35.98 12.38
N GLN A 282 -10.19 -36.35 11.59
CA GLN A 282 -10.38 -37.71 11.08
C GLN A 282 -9.53 -38.02 9.84
N SER A 283 -8.87 -37.02 9.28
CA SER A 283 -7.96 -37.15 8.14
C SER A 283 -6.54 -37.48 8.58
N ASP A 284 -5.78 -38.19 7.73
CA ASP A 284 -4.37 -38.51 7.99
C ASP A 284 -3.44 -37.29 7.83
N ILE A 285 -3.95 -36.06 7.67
CA ILE A 285 -3.17 -34.86 7.42
C ILE A 285 -2.23 -34.55 8.60
N GLN A 286 -2.72 -34.72 9.83
CA GLN A 286 -1.87 -34.54 11.02
C GLN A 286 -0.72 -35.55 11.08
N GLU A 287 -0.98 -36.80 10.73
CA GLU A 287 0.07 -37.83 10.66
C GLU A 287 1.08 -37.55 9.55
N TRP A 288 0.63 -36.98 8.43
CA TRP A 288 1.54 -36.60 7.35
C TRP A 288 2.58 -35.55 7.80
N PHE A 289 2.19 -34.55 8.59
CA PHE A 289 3.09 -33.55 9.15
C PHE A 289 4.04 -34.12 10.21
N HIS A 290 3.73 -35.25 10.82
CA HIS A 290 4.60 -35.92 11.79
C HIS A 290 5.59 -36.89 11.14
N ARG A 291 5.29 -37.37 9.93
CA ARG A 291 6.13 -38.34 9.21
C ARG A 291 7.18 -37.70 8.29
N ASN A 292 7.01 -36.43 7.93
CA ASN A 292 7.91 -35.66 7.08
C ASN A 292 8.49 -34.45 7.83
#